data_3f39ba98900758d9af3206466f204c5d
#
_entry.id   3f39ba98900758d9af3206466f204c5d
#
_cell.length_a   1.000
_cell.length_b   1.000
_cell.length_c   1.000
_cell.angle_alpha   90.00
_cell.angle_beta   90.00
_cell.angle_gamma   90.00
#
_symmetry.space_group_name_H-M   'P 1'
#
loop_
_entity.id
_entity.type
_entity.pdbx_description
1 polymer ?
#
loop_
_entity_poly.entity_id
_entity_poly.type
_entity_poly.pdbx_seq_one_letter_code
_entity_poly.pdbx_strand_id
1 'polypeptide(L)'
;NERIKEVVERLSSGGVVAIPTETVYGLAAEVTNLQAIQEIFFLKRRPSDNPLIVHVSSLKQLSEISKPLTELELSIINKFWPGPLTLILPRKKKVLDAVTAGLETVAVRMPLHSLCLDLLQRTGPLVAPSANLSGTPSPTKKEHVQNDFGPSFPILDGGACSIGLESTVISCRTSHLSTTRKNVPANSKTPSQSDIIIYRPGAISEKQLSEFGTVEYYSASQAEQDSAGSIPILPSPGLKYRHYAPKARVEWLSSIDRLWAATETSIVLLLDKTQL
;
A
#
# COMPACT_ATOMS: atom_id res chain seq x y z
N ASN A 1 1.16 -12.24 25.59
CA ASN A 1 0.54 -10.92 25.53
C ASN A 1 -0.96 -11.15 25.25
N GLU A 2 -1.79 -10.90 26.26
CA GLU A 2 -3.24 -11.20 26.23
C GLU A 2 -3.95 -10.44 25.10
N ARG A 3 -3.58 -9.18 24.89
CA ARG A 3 -4.13 -8.34 23.80
C ARG A 3 -3.93 -8.95 22.41
N ILE A 4 -2.81 -9.60 22.14
CA ILE A 4 -2.60 -10.27 20.84
C ILE A 4 -3.54 -11.47 20.71
N LYS A 5 -3.79 -12.23 21.78
CA LYS A 5 -4.72 -13.37 21.74
C LYS A 5 -6.13 -12.93 21.38
N GLU A 6 -6.65 -11.89 22.03
CA GLU A 6 -7.96 -11.32 21.72
C GLU A 6 -8.07 -10.88 20.26
N VAL A 7 -7.01 -10.24 19.73
CA VAL A 7 -6.97 -9.81 18.33
C VAL A 7 -6.93 -11.00 17.37
N VAL A 8 -6.15 -12.04 17.68
CA VAL A 8 -6.11 -13.29 16.90
C VAL A 8 -7.49 -13.94 16.87
N GLU A 9 -8.13 -14.10 18.03
CA GLU A 9 -9.48 -14.69 18.14
C GLU A 9 -10.51 -13.90 17.33
N ARG A 10 -10.44 -12.56 17.40
CA ARG A 10 -11.34 -11.71 16.62
C ARG A 10 -11.13 -11.84 15.12
N LEU A 11 -9.88 -11.85 14.65
CA LEU A 11 -9.58 -12.06 13.22
C LEU A 11 -10.00 -13.44 12.74
N SER A 12 -9.72 -14.49 13.54
CA SER A 12 -10.09 -15.87 13.20
C SER A 12 -11.61 -16.11 13.23
N SER A 13 -12.37 -15.30 13.99
CA SER A 13 -13.82 -15.30 13.96
C SER A 13 -14.40 -14.45 12.80
N GLY A 14 -13.57 -13.92 11.92
CA GLY A 14 -13.98 -13.13 10.76
C GLY A 14 -14.17 -11.63 11.04
N GLY A 15 -13.68 -11.13 12.18
CA GLY A 15 -13.76 -9.70 12.49
C GLY A 15 -12.64 -8.87 11.84
N VAL A 16 -12.81 -7.55 11.88
CA VAL A 16 -11.83 -6.56 11.44
C VAL A 16 -11.18 -5.90 12.65
N VAL A 17 -9.87 -5.64 12.60
CA VAL A 17 -9.09 -5.00 13.66
C VAL A 17 -8.12 -3.99 13.04
N ALA A 18 -7.95 -2.83 13.66
CA ALA A 18 -6.87 -1.92 13.28
C ALA A 18 -5.54 -2.41 13.90
N ILE A 19 -4.50 -2.51 13.07
CA ILE A 19 -3.17 -3.00 13.46
C ILE A 19 -2.10 -1.94 13.20
N PRO A 20 -1.07 -1.87 14.05
CA PRO A 20 0.03 -0.93 13.88
C PRO A 20 1.02 -1.43 12.83
N THR A 21 1.62 -0.50 12.09
CA THR A 21 2.84 -0.75 11.30
C THR A 21 3.81 0.42 11.52
N GLU A 22 5.02 0.32 10.98
CA GLU A 22 5.97 1.43 11.01
C GLU A 22 5.54 2.61 10.11
N THR A 23 4.68 2.34 9.11
CA THR A 23 4.19 3.36 8.17
C THR A 23 2.93 4.03 8.67
N VAL A 24 1.80 3.32 8.69
CA VAL A 24 0.48 3.79 9.12
C VAL A 24 -0.29 2.62 9.75
N TYR A 25 -1.33 2.90 10.55
CA TYR A 25 -2.25 1.84 10.99
C TYR A 25 -3.03 1.28 9.82
N GLY A 26 -3.25 -0.04 9.80
CA GLY A 26 -4.02 -0.74 8.76
C GLY A 26 -5.27 -1.42 9.33
N LEU A 27 -6.38 -1.47 8.57
CA LEU A 27 -7.53 -2.32 8.88
C LEU A 27 -7.27 -3.74 8.42
N ALA A 28 -7.08 -4.66 9.37
CA ALA A 28 -6.70 -6.04 9.10
C ALA A 28 -7.89 -6.98 9.04
N ALA A 29 -7.85 -7.90 8.08
CA ALA A 29 -8.71 -9.07 7.98
C ALA A 29 -7.93 -10.25 7.39
N GLU A 30 -8.35 -11.49 7.67
CA GLU A 30 -7.76 -12.67 7.03
C GLU A 30 -7.93 -12.65 5.52
N VAL A 31 -6.84 -12.92 4.78
CA VAL A 31 -6.79 -12.87 3.31
C VAL A 31 -7.76 -13.83 2.61
N THR A 32 -8.21 -14.87 3.33
CA THR A 32 -9.13 -15.90 2.84
C THR A 32 -10.59 -15.65 3.24
N ASN A 33 -10.86 -14.65 4.08
CA ASN A 33 -12.21 -14.36 4.57
C ASN A 33 -12.87 -13.25 3.74
N LEU A 34 -13.71 -13.65 2.77
CA LEU A 34 -14.40 -12.73 1.88
C LEU A 34 -15.30 -11.73 2.63
N GLN A 35 -16.00 -12.18 3.67
CA GLN A 35 -16.92 -11.33 4.45
C GLN A 35 -16.16 -10.25 5.21
N ALA A 36 -15.06 -10.61 5.87
CA ALA A 36 -14.20 -9.65 6.57
C ALA A 36 -13.55 -8.64 5.60
N ILE A 37 -13.17 -9.08 4.39
CA ILE A 37 -12.66 -8.18 3.34
C ILE A 37 -13.74 -7.21 2.88
N GLN A 38 -14.98 -7.68 2.67
CA GLN A 38 -16.12 -6.82 2.32
C GLN A 38 -16.44 -5.81 3.43
N GLU A 39 -16.31 -6.23 4.70
CA GLU A 39 -16.46 -5.32 5.85
C GLU A 39 -15.42 -4.20 5.82
N ILE A 40 -14.15 -4.49 5.47
CA ILE A 40 -13.11 -3.45 5.28
C ILE A 40 -13.56 -2.43 4.22
N PHE A 41 -14.04 -2.87 3.05
CA PHE A 41 -14.51 -1.97 2.01
C PHE A 41 -15.67 -1.11 2.50
N PHE A 42 -16.63 -1.71 3.20
CA PHE A 42 -17.78 -1.02 3.78
C PHE A 42 -17.35 0.03 4.83
N LEU A 43 -16.56 -0.36 5.83
CA LEU A 43 -16.08 0.53 6.89
C LEU A 43 -15.32 1.74 6.33
N LYS A 44 -14.47 1.51 5.34
CA LYS A 44 -13.67 2.57 4.70
C LYS A 44 -14.45 3.40 3.69
N ARG A 45 -15.66 3.02 3.31
CA ARG A 45 -16.36 3.57 2.12
C ARG A 45 -15.46 3.52 0.88
N ARG A 46 -14.72 2.40 0.73
CA ARG A 46 -13.73 2.21 -0.31
C ARG A 46 -14.36 1.52 -1.51
N PRO A 47 -14.13 1.99 -2.75
CA PRO A 47 -14.52 1.25 -3.96
C PRO A 47 -13.82 -0.10 -4.04
N SER A 48 -14.56 -1.15 -4.41
CA SER A 48 -14.05 -2.53 -4.47
C SER A 48 -13.08 -2.80 -5.64
N ASP A 49 -13.00 -1.88 -6.60
CA ASP A 49 -12.06 -1.91 -7.73
C ASP A 49 -10.66 -1.37 -7.37
N ASN A 50 -10.41 -1.10 -6.10
CA ASN A 50 -9.13 -0.62 -5.58
C ASN A 50 -8.47 -1.74 -4.77
N PRO A 51 -7.43 -2.43 -5.28
CA PRO A 51 -6.85 -3.62 -4.67
C PRO A 51 -6.30 -3.34 -3.27
N LEU A 52 -6.10 -4.41 -2.49
CA LEU A 52 -5.59 -4.37 -1.12
C LEU A 52 -4.15 -4.87 -1.07
N ILE A 53 -3.38 -4.40 -0.08
CA ILE A 53 -2.03 -4.92 0.22
C ILE A 53 -2.14 -6.04 1.23
N VAL A 54 -1.55 -7.19 0.92
CA VAL A 54 -1.41 -8.33 1.83
C VAL A 54 -0.14 -8.16 2.66
N HIS A 55 -0.26 -8.31 3.97
CA HIS A 55 0.86 -8.28 4.90
C HIS A 55 1.26 -9.70 5.29
N VAL A 56 2.55 -9.97 5.31
CA VAL A 56 3.15 -11.26 5.64
C VAL A 56 4.27 -11.08 6.67
N SER A 57 4.59 -12.13 7.44
CA SER A 57 5.69 -12.14 8.40
C SER A 57 6.91 -12.96 7.96
N SER A 58 6.85 -13.64 6.82
CA SER A 58 7.92 -14.51 6.35
C SER A 58 7.83 -14.78 4.85
N LEU A 59 8.95 -15.21 4.25
CA LEU A 59 8.97 -15.70 2.86
C LEU A 59 8.11 -16.97 2.68
N LYS A 60 7.91 -17.76 3.75
CA LYS A 60 6.99 -18.90 3.74
C LYS A 60 5.56 -18.43 3.48
N GLN A 61 5.06 -17.45 4.25
CA GLN A 61 3.74 -16.87 4.02
C GLN A 61 3.64 -16.18 2.66
N LEU A 62 4.70 -15.48 2.21
CA LEU A 62 4.76 -14.91 0.86
C LEU A 62 4.56 -15.99 -0.20
N SER A 63 5.26 -17.13 -0.07
CA SER A 63 5.15 -18.24 -1.02
C SER A 63 3.74 -18.85 -1.10
N GLU A 64 2.90 -18.59 -0.10
CA GLU A 64 1.49 -19.01 -0.13
C GLU A 64 0.61 -18.07 -0.97
N ILE A 65 0.99 -16.82 -1.14
CA ILE A 65 0.22 -15.76 -1.77
C ILE A 65 0.65 -15.54 -3.22
N SER A 66 1.98 -15.53 -3.49
CA SER A 66 2.56 -15.24 -4.79
C SER A 66 3.14 -16.47 -5.48
N LYS A 67 3.35 -16.37 -6.80
CA LYS A 67 4.19 -17.29 -7.57
C LYS A 67 5.66 -17.11 -7.15
N PRO A 68 6.57 -18.01 -7.58
CA PRO A 68 8.00 -17.89 -7.26
C PRO A 68 8.57 -16.54 -7.67
N LEU A 69 9.45 -16.02 -6.83
CA LEU A 69 10.15 -14.76 -7.03
C LEU A 69 11.29 -14.90 -8.02
N THR A 70 11.60 -13.82 -8.71
CA THR A 70 12.83 -13.67 -9.51
C THR A 70 14.01 -13.32 -8.62
N GLU A 71 15.23 -13.41 -9.15
CA GLU A 71 16.45 -13.00 -8.45
C GLU A 71 16.44 -11.51 -8.07
N LEU A 72 15.92 -10.66 -8.97
CA LEU A 72 15.78 -9.22 -8.72
C LEU A 72 14.82 -8.95 -7.54
N GLU A 73 13.63 -9.55 -7.56
CA GLU A 73 12.64 -9.43 -6.48
C GLU A 73 13.20 -9.91 -5.15
N LEU A 74 13.92 -11.05 -5.14
CA LEU A 74 14.59 -11.59 -3.96
C LEU A 74 15.66 -10.64 -3.42
N SER A 75 16.48 -10.04 -4.28
CA SER A 75 17.52 -9.10 -3.91
C SER A 75 16.93 -7.84 -3.26
N ILE A 76 15.85 -7.31 -3.82
CA ILE A 76 15.12 -6.15 -3.30
C ILE A 76 14.48 -6.49 -1.94
N ILE A 77 13.81 -7.65 -1.82
CA ILE A 77 13.20 -8.11 -0.57
C ILE A 77 14.27 -8.25 0.54
N ASN A 78 15.38 -8.86 0.25
CA ASN A 78 16.48 -9.05 1.22
C ASN A 78 17.05 -7.72 1.74
N LYS A 79 16.99 -6.66 0.95
CA LYS A 79 17.45 -5.33 1.36
C LYS A 79 16.41 -4.56 2.17
N PHE A 80 15.13 -4.63 1.79
CA PHE A 80 14.10 -3.71 2.28
C PHE A 80 13.02 -4.35 3.16
N TRP A 81 12.98 -5.69 3.30
CA TRP A 81 12.05 -6.36 4.19
C TRP A 81 12.75 -6.96 5.42
N PRO A 82 12.11 -6.86 6.60
CA PRO A 82 10.89 -6.13 6.90
C PRO A 82 11.07 -4.62 6.70
N GLY A 83 10.03 -3.94 6.14
CA GLY A 83 10.15 -2.51 5.90
C GLY A 83 9.04 -1.90 5.03
N PRO A 84 9.19 -0.59 4.70
CA PRO A 84 8.16 0.20 4.06
C PRO A 84 8.14 0.05 2.53
N LEU A 85 8.33 -1.18 2.03
CA LEU A 85 8.29 -1.53 0.63
C LEU A 85 7.19 -2.56 0.35
N THR A 86 6.35 -2.30 -0.64
CA THR A 86 5.33 -3.20 -1.17
C THR A 86 5.71 -3.64 -2.57
N LEU A 87 5.70 -4.95 -2.84
CA LEU A 87 5.91 -5.51 -4.17
C LEU A 87 4.58 -5.98 -4.76
N ILE A 88 4.37 -5.67 -6.04
CA ILE A 88 3.31 -6.25 -6.86
C ILE A 88 3.87 -7.48 -7.53
N LEU A 89 3.29 -8.65 -7.22
CA LEU A 89 3.76 -9.97 -7.61
C LEU A 89 2.65 -10.76 -8.32
N PRO A 90 2.96 -11.70 -9.22
CA PRO A 90 1.97 -12.61 -9.77
C PRO A 90 1.30 -13.43 -8.65
N ARG A 91 -0.03 -13.38 -8.54
CA ARG A 91 -0.77 -14.06 -7.48
C ARG A 91 -0.89 -15.58 -7.70
N LYS A 92 -1.10 -16.31 -6.62
CA LYS A 92 -1.63 -17.68 -6.66
C LYS A 92 -3.16 -17.65 -6.73
N LYS A 93 -3.77 -18.67 -7.37
CA LYS A 93 -5.23 -18.78 -7.56
C LYS A 93 -6.05 -18.75 -6.26
N LYS A 94 -5.44 -19.11 -5.12
CA LYS A 94 -6.13 -19.09 -3.82
C LYS A 94 -6.35 -17.68 -3.24
N VAL A 95 -5.68 -16.66 -3.78
CA VAL A 95 -5.93 -15.27 -3.38
C VAL A 95 -7.24 -14.81 -4.01
N LEU A 96 -8.16 -14.35 -3.16
CA LEU A 96 -9.50 -13.95 -3.59
C LEU A 96 -9.45 -12.74 -4.53
N ASP A 97 -10.35 -12.71 -5.51
CA ASP A 97 -10.50 -11.57 -6.43
C ASP A 97 -10.84 -10.26 -5.69
N ALA A 98 -11.56 -10.34 -4.57
CA ALA A 98 -11.82 -9.19 -3.71
C ALA A 98 -10.54 -8.52 -3.16
N VAL A 99 -9.44 -9.26 -2.99
CA VAL A 99 -8.14 -8.71 -2.58
C VAL A 99 -7.45 -7.96 -3.71
N THR A 100 -7.53 -8.50 -4.92
CA THR A 100 -6.78 -8.04 -6.09
C THR A 100 -7.60 -7.20 -7.05
N ALA A 101 -8.88 -6.96 -6.75
CA ALA A 101 -9.85 -6.36 -7.69
C ALA A 101 -9.91 -7.11 -9.04
N GLY A 102 -9.73 -8.45 -9.01
CA GLY A 102 -9.73 -9.31 -10.20
C GLY A 102 -8.41 -9.35 -10.98
N LEU A 103 -7.38 -8.64 -10.54
CA LEU A 103 -6.06 -8.67 -11.19
C LEU A 103 -5.34 -10.00 -10.98
N GLU A 104 -4.49 -10.40 -11.94
CA GLU A 104 -3.58 -11.55 -11.84
C GLU A 104 -2.35 -11.30 -10.95
N THR A 105 -2.29 -10.12 -10.32
CA THR A 105 -1.23 -9.70 -9.42
C THR A 105 -1.78 -9.40 -8.04
N VAL A 106 -0.92 -9.49 -7.03
CA VAL A 106 -1.18 -9.14 -5.64
C VAL A 106 -0.08 -8.26 -5.09
N ALA A 107 -0.45 -7.21 -4.38
CA ALA A 107 0.49 -6.35 -3.66
C ALA A 107 0.79 -6.97 -2.29
N VAL A 108 2.07 -7.19 -1.97
CA VAL A 108 2.51 -7.85 -0.71
C VAL A 108 3.59 -7.04 -0.02
N ARG A 109 3.56 -7.04 1.32
CA ARG A 109 4.54 -6.35 2.15
C ARG A 109 4.84 -7.14 3.43
N MET A 110 6.08 -7.02 3.93
CA MET A 110 6.47 -7.45 5.27
C MET A 110 6.76 -6.20 6.12
N PRO A 111 5.86 -5.81 7.06
CA PRO A 111 6.03 -4.57 7.82
C PRO A 111 7.14 -4.68 8.87
N LEU A 112 7.84 -3.57 9.16
CA LEU A 112 8.85 -3.50 10.22
C LEU A 112 8.21 -3.05 11.54
N HIS A 113 7.40 -3.91 12.14
CA HIS A 113 6.76 -3.63 13.42
C HIS A 113 6.58 -4.92 14.23
N SER A 114 7.18 -5.01 15.41
CA SER A 114 7.26 -6.25 16.19
C SER A 114 5.90 -6.86 16.54
N LEU A 115 4.93 -6.05 17.01
CA LEU A 115 3.58 -6.51 17.31
C LEU A 115 2.83 -7.00 16.07
N CYS A 116 3.02 -6.31 14.93
CA CYS A 116 2.41 -6.69 13.67
C CYS A 116 2.98 -8.03 13.17
N LEU A 117 4.29 -8.20 13.24
CA LEU A 117 4.95 -9.46 12.85
C LEU A 117 4.54 -10.63 13.74
N ASP A 118 4.45 -10.44 15.07
CA ASP A 118 3.94 -11.48 15.99
C ASP A 118 2.48 -11.85 15.68
N LEU A 119 1.64 -10.85 15.40
CA LEU A 119 0.27 -11.11 14.96
C LEU A 119 0.23 -11.94 13.67
N LEU A 120 0.95 -11.53 12.64
CA LEU A 120 1.02 -12.21 11.33
C LEU A 120 1.58 -13.64 11.44
N GLN A 121 2.49 -13.90 12.39
CA GLN A 121 2.98 -15.24 12.66
C GLN A 121 1.88 -16.17 13.21
N ARG A 122 0.93 -15.61 13.96
CA ARG A 122 -0.17 -16.37 14.60
C ARG A 122 -1.38 -16.53 13.69
N THR A 123 -1.73 -15.49 12.93
CA THR A 123 -2.93 -15.50 12.07
C THR A 123 -2.66 -16.00 10.66
N GLY A 124 -1.42 -15.93 10.18
CA GLY A 124 -1.13 -16.02 8.75
C GLY A 124 -1.24 -14.67 8.03
N PRO A 125 -1.26 -14.65 6.69
CA PRO A 125 -1.35 -13.43 5.90
C PRO A 125 -2.66 -12.66 6.13
N LEU A 126 -2.56 -11.34 6.28
CA LEU A 126 -3.70 -10.43 6.45
C LEU A 126 -3.73 -9.39 5.34
N VAL A 127 -4.91 -9.04 4.83
CA VAL A 127 -5.09 -7.77 4.09
C VAL A 127 -5.11 -6.63 5.08
N ALA A 128 -4.46 -5.50 4.77
CA ALA A 128 -4.47 -4.34 5.65
C ALA A 128 -4.29 -3.01 4.89
N PRO A 129 -5.35 -2.44 4.28
CA PRO A 129 -5.34 -1.06 3.83
C PRO A 129 -5.25 -0.10 5.02
N SER A 130 -4.86 1.16 4.81
CA SER A 130 -4.79 2.17 5.87
C SER A 130 -6.10 2.29 6.67
N ALA A 131 -6.02 2.47 8.00
CA ALA A 131 -7.17 2.45 8.91
C ALA A 131 -7.86 3.82 9.03
N ASN A 132 -8.28 4.41 7.88
CA ASN A 132 -9.00 5.68 7.75
C ASN A 132 -10.17 5.55 6.79
N LEU A 133 -11.08 6.51 6.82
CA LEU A 133 -12.08 6.67 5.76
C LEU A 133 -11.38 7.00 4.43
N SER A 134 -11.87 6.45 3.33
CA SER A 134 -11.25 6.66 2.01
C SER A 134 -11.18 8.15 1.66
N GLY A 135 -10.01 8.59 1.19
CA GLY A 135 -9.76 9.98 0.82
C GLY A 135 -9.22 10.87 1.95
N THR A 136 -9.32 10.46 3.22
CA THR A 136 -8.76 11.21 4.37
C THR A 136 -7.29 10.86 4.61
N PRO A 137 -6.54 11.63 5.44
CA PRO A 137 -5.19 11.29 5.81
C PRO A 137 -5.08 9.94 6.52
N SER A 138 -4.00 9.20 6.26
CA SER A 138 -3.76 7.90 6.88
C SER A 138 -3.42 8.02 8.37
N PRO A 139 -3.91 7.11 9.24
CA PRO A 139 -3.72 7.20 10.68
C PRO A 139 -2.32 6.76 11.10
N THR A 140 -1.67 7.57 11.91
CA THR A 140 -0.33 7.30 12.47
C THR A 140 -0.35 7.00 13.97
N LYS A 141 -1.52 7.09 14.59
CA LYS A 141 -1.77 6.79 16.00
C LYS A 141 -3.15 6.18 16.18
N LYS A 142 -3.35 5.49 17.29
CA LYS A 142 -4.64 4.91 17.70
C LYS A 142 -5.78 5.94 17.69
N GLU A 143 -5.53 7.14 18.20
CA GLU A 143 -6.53 8.20 18.30
C GLU A 143 -7.06 8.61 16.92
N HIS A 144 -6.22 8.59 15.88
CA HIS A 144 -6.64 8.87 14.51
C HIS A 144 -7.62 7.81 13.99
N VAL A 145 -7.39 6.52 14.32
CA VAL A 145 -8.30 5.43 14.00
C VAL A 145 -9.63 5.59 14.72
N GLN A 146 -9.59 5.95 16.02
CA GLN A 146 -10.78 6.18 16.83
C GLN A 146 -11.61 7.37 16.34
N ASN A 147 -10.98 8.40 15.79
CA ASN A 147 -11.68 9.54 15.20
C ASN A 147 -12.53 9.14 13.99
N ASP A 148 -12.08 8.17 13.19
CA ASP A 148 -12.79 7.72 11.99
C ASP A 148 -13.81 6.61 12.26
N PHE A 149 -13.53 5.69 13.20
CA PHE A 149 -14.33 4.47 13.43
C PHE A 149 -14.99 4.40 14.81
N GLY A 150 -14.73 5.38 15.67
CA GLY A 150 -15.28 5.46 17.02
C GLY A 150 -14.36 4.87 18.11
N PRO A 151 -14.59 5.24 19.38
CA PRO A 151 -13.70 4.91 20.50
C PRO A 151 -13.68 3.42 20.86
N SER A 152 -14.73 2.68 20.52
CA SER A 152 -14.86 1.24 20.79
C SER A 152 -14.35 0.36 19.64
N PHE A 153 -13.83 0.94 18.55
CA PHE A 153 -13.28 0.17 17.44
C PHE A 153 -12.09 -0.67 17.91
N PRO A 154 -12.00 -1.96 17.54
CA PRO A 154 -10.92 -2.83 17.99
C PRO A 154 -9.58 -2.43 17.37
N ILE A 155 -8.60 -2.16 18.23
CA ILE A 155 -7.27 -1.67 17.83
C ILE A 155 -6.20 -2.43 18.61
N LEU A 156 -5.25 -3.03 17.91
CA LEU A 156 -3.99 -3.46 18.48
C LEU A 156 -3.09 -2.22 18.59
N ASP A 157 -3.02 -1.64 19.77
CA ASP A 157 -2.25 -0.43 20.01
C ASP A 157 -0.74 -0.73 20.05
N GLY A 158 0.00 -0.23 19.09
CA GLY A 158 1.46 -0.34 18.97
C GLY A 158 2.18 1.01 19.13
N GLY A 159 1.48 2.06 19.57
CA GLY A 159 2.03 3.41 19.67
C GLY A 159 2.00 4.17 18.33
N ALA A 160 2.76 5.26 18.26
CA ALA A 160 2.85 6.07 17.05
C ALA A 160 3.71 5.38 15.98
N CYS A 161 3.28 5.47 14.71
CA CYS A 161 4.07 5.01 13.58
C CYS A 161 5.36 5.82 13.45
N SER A 162 6.48 5.16 13.20
CA SER A 162 7.80 5.81 13.13
C SER A 162 8.05 6.56 11.82
N ILE A 163 7.35 6.20 10.74
CA ILE A 163 7.51 6.81 9.40
C ILE A 163 6.38 7.80 9.11
N GLY A 164 5.11 7.40 9.28
CA GLY A 164 3.96 8.27 9.06
C GLY A 164 3.56 8.48 7.59
N LEU A 165 4.23 7.81 6.65
CA LEU A 165 3.92 7.75 5.23
C LEU A 165 3.62 6.31 4.83
N GLU A 166 2.78 6.10 3.84
CA GLU A 166 2.52 4.77 3.29
C GLU A 166 3.76 4.19 2.59
N SER A 167 3.77 2.86 2.41
CA SER A 167 4.87 2.15 1.76
C SER A 167 5.08 2.57 0.32
N THR A 168 6.32 2.58 -0.15
CA THR A 168 6.64 2.63 -1.58
C THR A 168 6.08 1.36 -2.25
N VAL A 169 5.40 1.50 -3.39
CA VAL A 169 4.82 0.37 -4.14
C VAL A 169 5.51 0.24 -5.47
N ILE A 170 6.09 -0.93 -5.73
CA ILE A 170 6.82 -1.23 -6.96
C ILE A 170 6.38 -2.54 -7.59
N SER A 171 6.67 -2.71 -8.87
CA SER A 171 6.82 -4.02 -9.51
C SER A 171 8.18 -4.14 -10.18
N CYS A 172 8.68 -5.38 -10.30
CA CYS A 172 9.81 -5.69 -11.15
C CYS A 172 9.30 -6.18 -12.51
N ARG A 173 9.87 -5.70 -13.60
CA ARG A 173 9.60 -6.23 -14.94
C ARG A 173 10.31 -7.57 -15.07
N THR A 174 9.52 -8.61 -15.12
CA THR A 174 9.98 -9.95 -15.45
C THR A 174 9.44 -10.33 -16.81
N SER A 175 10.09 -11.28 -17.47
CA SER A 175 9.59 -11.88 -18.71
C SER A 175 8.15 -12.45 -18.59
N HIS A 176 7.63 -12.58 -17.37
CA HIS A 176 6.27 -13.08 -17.09
C HIS A 176 5.18 -12.01 -17.13
N LEU A 177 5.52 -10.72 -16.99
CA LEU A 177 4.56 -9.60 -17.11
C LEU A 177 4.43 -9.10 -18.57
N SER A 178 5.30 -9.57 -19.48
CA SER A 178 5.29 -9.16 -20.90
C SER A 178 4.22 -9.87 -21.75
N THR A 179 3.38 -10.73 -21.19
CA THR A 179 2.43 -11.57 -21.96
C THR A 179 1.17 -10.84 -22.43
N THR A 180 0.97 -9.56 -22.15
CA THR A 180 -0.17 -8.78 -22.69
C THR A 180 0.14 -8.02 -23.99
N ARG A 181 1.40 -8.01 -24.47
CA ARG A 181 1.73 -7.40 -25.76
C ARG A 181 1.87 -8.47 -26.86
N LYS A 182 0.79 -9.09 -27.28
CA LYS A 182 0.71 -9.74 -28.59
C LYS A 182 0.52 -8.65 -29.64
N ASN A 183 1.52 -8.51 -30.56
CA ASN A 183 1.56 -7.64 -31.73
C ASN A 183 2.22 -6.26 -31.58
N VAL A 184 3.52 -6.22 -31.22
CA VAL A 184 4.36 -5.06 -31.56
C VAL A 184 5.26 -5.47 -32.74
N PRO A 185 5.27 -4.74 -33.87
CA PRO A 185 6.17 -5.02 -34.98
C PRO A 185 7.63 -4.87 -34.55
N ALA A 186 8.50 -5.79 -35.03
CA ALA A 186 9.92 -5.89 -34.67
C ALA A 186 10.79 -4.66 -35.00
N ASN A 187 10.24 -3.56 -35.51
CA ASN A 187 10.96 -2.35 -35.93
C ASN A 187 10.63 -1.06 -35.16
N SER A 188 9.89 -1.12 -34.05
CA SER A 188 9.76 0.02 -33.17
C SER A 188 11.01 0.09 -32.28
N LYS A 189 11.73 1.25 -32.26
CA LYS A 189 12.71 1.56 -31.21
C LYS A 189 12.01 1.40 -29.88
N THR A 190 12.21 0.25 -29.23
CA THR A 190 11.64 -0.06 -27.91
C THR A 190 12.13 1.00 -26.94
N PRO A 191 11.26 1.74 -26.24
CA PRO A 191 11.70 2.57 -25.13
C PRO A 191 12.47 1.66 -24.16
N SER A 192 13.57 2.11 -23.59
CA SER A 192 14.34 1.40 -22.57
C SER A 192 13.37 0.89 -21.51
N GLN A 193 13.17 -0.43 -21.45
CA GLN A 193 12.30 -1.01 -20.46
C GLN A 193 13.05 -0.96 -19.12
N SER A 194 12.57 -0.12 -18.21
CA SER A 194 13.12 -0.07 -16.86
C SER A 194 12.84 -1.38 -16.11
N ASP A 195 13.78 -1.80 -15.26
CA ASP A 195 13.67 -3.04 -14.50
C ASP A 195 12.65 -2.94 -13.37
N ILE A 196 12.46 -1.74 -12.82
CA ILE A 196 11.61 -1.43 -11.68
C ILE A 196 10.64 -0.31 -12.03
N ILE A 197 9.35 -0.49 -11.71
CA ILE A 197 8.32 0.52 -11.86
C ILE A 197 7.83 0.95 -10.48
N ILE A 198 7.88 2.25 -10.18
CA ILE A 198 7.29 2.83 -8.97
C ILE A 198 5.86 3.25 -9.28
N TYR A 199 4.88 2.62 -8.63
CA TYR A 199 3.46 2.97 -8.71
C TYR A 199 3.07 4.02 -7.66
N ARG A 200 3.66 3.96 -6.48
CA ARG A 200 3.42 4.91 -5.39
C ARG A 200 4.73 5.22 -4.69
N PRO A 201 5.18 6.48 -4.66
CA PRO A 201 6.32 6.89 -3.85
C PRO A 201 6.01 6.74 -2.35
N GLY A 202 7.03 6.49 -1.54
CA GLY A 202 6.97 6.36 -0.09
C GLY A 202 8.37 6.50 0.52
N ALA A 203 8.61 5.87 1.66
CA ALA A 203 9.88 6.01 2.38
C ALA A 203 11.10 5.38 1.67
N ILE A 204 10.91 4.44 0.76
CA ILE A 204 11.99 3.93 -0.08
C ILE A 204 12.05 4.78 -1.35
N SER A 205 13.19 5.47 -1.55
CA SER A 205 13.40 6.40 -2.65
C SER A 205 13.79 5.69 -3.95
N GLU A 206 13.59 6.39 -5.09
CA GLU A 206 14.10 5.97 -6.40
C GLU A 206 15.62 5.70 -6.36
N LYS A 207 16.40 6.57 -5.70
CA LYS A 207 17.86 6.41 -5.57
C LYS A 207 18.24 5.08 -4.90
N GLN A 208 17.51 4.64 -3.88
CA GLN A 208 17.76 3.35 -3.23
C GLN A 208 17.38 2.16 -4.12
N LEU A 209 16.32 2.30 -4.92
CA LEU A 209 15.89 1.27 -5.87
C LEU A 209 16.82 1.18 -7.09
N SER A 210 17.42 2.28 -7.52
CA SER A 210 18.36 2.30 -8.66
C SER A 210 19.67 1.55 -8.42
N GLU A 211 19.95 1.12 -7.17
CA GLU A 211 21.03 0.18 -6.86
C GLU A 211 20.77 -1.24 -7.44
N PHE A 212 19.52 -1.55 -7.78
CA PHE A 212 19.07 -2.86 -8.26
C PHE A 212 18.76 -2.91 -9.75
N GLY A 213 18.67 -1.77 -10.41
CA GLY A 213 18.34 -1.68 -11.84
C GLY A 213 17.80 -0.31 -12.23
N THR A 214 17.39 -0.18 -13.48
CA THR A 214 16.77 1.04 -13.98
C THR A 214 15.36 1.22 -13.39
N VAL A 215 15.01 2.45 -13.02
CA VAL A 215 13.75 2.78 -12.33
C VAL A 215 12.95 3.77 -13.15
N GLU A 216 11.64 3.59 -13.21
CA GLU A 216 10.71 4.57 -13.76
C GLU A 216 9.46 4.71 -12.89
N TYR A 217 8.78 5.86 -12.99
CA TYR A 217 7.47 6.05 -12.38
C TYR A 217 6.36 5.62 -13.34
N TYR A 218 5.35 4.95 -12.81
CA TYR A 218 4.15 4.63 -13.56
C TYR A 218 3.42 5.92 -13.95
N SER A 219 3.13 6.10 -15.25
CA SER A 219 2.48 7.29 -15.78
C SER A 219 1.04 7.04 -16.22
N ALA A 220 0.20 8.08 -16.19
CA ALA A 220 -1.19 8.00 -16.65
C ALA A 220 -1.30 7.60 -18.15
N SER A 221 -0.31 7.96 -18.98
CA SER A 221 -0.25 7.53 -20.39
C SER A 221 -0.05 6.03 -20.57
N GLN A 222 0.59 5.36 -19.60
CA GLN A 222 0.70 3.90 -19.56
C GLN A 222 -0.63 3.27 -19.19
N ALA A 223 -1.41 3.89 -18.30
CA ALA A 223 -2.75 3.42 -17.91
C ALA A 223 -3.72 3.39 -19.10
N GLU A 224 -3.67 4.39 -19.99
CA GLU A 224 -4.51 4.47 -21.19
C GLU A 224 -4.14 3.41 -22.24
N GLN A 225 -2.85 3.08 -22.37
CA GLN A 225 -2.37 2.03 -23.29
C GLN A 225 -2.73 0.62 -22.81
N ASP A 226 -2.73 0.38 -21.49
CA ASP A 226 -3.07 -0.91 -20.89
C ASP A 226 -4.57 -1.18 -20.89
N SER A 227 -5.43 -0.17 -21.08
CA SER A 227 -6.88 -0.28 -20.84
C SER A 227 -7.77 -0.40 -22.07
N ALA A 228 -7.25 -0.46 -23.30
CA ALA A 228 -8.01 -0.75 -24.54
C ALA A 228 -9.55 -0.53 -24.46
N GLY A 229 -10.02 0.62 -23.94
CA GLY A 229 -11.43 1.01 -23.93
C GLY A 229 -12.26 0.63 -22.70
N SER A 230 -11.70 -0.01 -21.67
CA SER A 230 -12.33 -0.23 -20.36
C SER A 230 -11.73 0.66 -19.28
N ILE A 231 -12.48 0.92 -18.20
CA ILE A 231 -11.93 1.67 -17.05
C ILE A 231 -10.76 0.87 -16.47
N PRO A 232 -9.51 1.41 -16.47
CA PRO A 232 -8.36 0.64 -16.05
C PRO A 232 -8.46 0.25 -14.57
N ILE A 233 -8.35 -1.04 -14.26
CA ILE A 233 -8.08 -1.50 -12.90
C ILE A 233 -6.59 -1.32 -12.70
N LEU A 234 -6.21 -0.32 -11.90
CA LEU A 234 -4.82 0.01 -11.66
C LEU A 234 -4.17 -1.01 -10.71
N PRO A 235 -2.92 -1.43 -10.96
CA PRO A 235 -2.30 -2.54 -10.23
C PRO A 235 -1.93 -2.22 -8.78
N SER A 236 -2.10 -0.97 -8.33
CA SER A 236 -1.71 -0.51 -7.01
C SER A 236 -2.80 0.33 -6.32
N PRO A 237 -2.96 0.21 -4.99
CA PRO A 237 -3.73 1.17 -4.21
C PRO A 237 -3.16 2.58 -4.36
N GLY A 238 -4.06 3.58 -4.39
CA GLY A 238 -3.66 4.99 -4.38
C GLY A 238 -3.46 5.65 -5.74
N LEU A 239 -3.62 4.93 -6.85
CA LEU A 239 -3.47 5.50 -8.20
C LEU A 239 -4.76 6.08 -8.78
N LYS A 240 -5.93 5.54 -8.41
CA LYS A 240 -7.20 5.85 -9.07
C LYS A 240 -8.00 6.96 -8.41
N TYR A 241 -7.94 7.06 -7.09
CA TYR A 241 -8.77 7.96 -6.30
C TYR A 241 -7.93 9.02 -5.61
N ARG A 242 -8.56 10.18 -5.32
CA ARG A 242 -7.93 11.20 -4.49
C ARG A 242 -7.65 10.64 -3.10
N HIS A 243 -6.38 10.66 -2.70
CA HIS A 243 -5.90 10.20 -1.40
C HIS A 243 -5.30 11.36 -0.60
N TYR A 244 -5.19 11.17 0.72
CA TYR A 244 -4.48 12.10 1.63
C TYR A 244 -5.01 13.53 1.63
N ALA A 245 -6.25 13.73 1.26
CA ALA A 245 -6.82 15.06 1.18
C ALA A 245 -7.30 15.52 2.57
N PRO A 246 -6.63 16.47 3.23
CA PRO A 246 -7.14 17.07 4.45
C PRO A 246 -8.44 17.83 4.18
N LYS A 247 -9.28 17.99 5.20
CA LYS A 247 -10.48 18.84 5.11
C LYS A 247 -10.10 20.31 4.94
N ALA A 248 -8.95 20.70 5.49
CA ALA A 248 -8.41 22.04 5.35
C ALA A 248 -7.96 22.30 3.90
N ARG A 249 -8.19 23.51 3.42
CA ARG A 249 -7.65 23.95 2.13
C ARG A 249 -6.14 24.16 2.29
N VAL A 250 -5.37 23.54 1.40
CA VAL A 250 -3.92 23.70 1.33
C VAL A 250 -3.61 24.63 0.16
N GLU A 251 -2.92 25.71 0.44
CA GLU A 251 -2.46 26.68 -0.56
C GLU A 251 -0.93 26.79 -0.52
N TRP A 252 -0.34 26.85 -1.70
CA TRP A 252 1.07 27.16 -1.85
C TRP A 252 1.27 28.68 -1.75
N LEU A 253 2.07 29.13 -0.79
CA LEU A 253 2.40 30.53 -0.64
C LEU A 253 3.67 30.86 -1.43
N SER A 254 3.57 31.76 -2.41
CA SER A 254 4.69 32.20 -3.22
C SER A 254 5.65 33.17 -2.53
N SER A 255 5.24 33.76 -1.40
CA SER A 255 6.07 34.64 -0.57
C SER A 255 5.68 34.58 0.90
N ILE A 256 6.66 34.92 1.76
CA ILE A 256 6.48 34.95 3.23
C ILE A 256 5.51 36.06 3.68
N ASP A 257 5.33 37.11 2.84
CA ASP A 257 4.46 38.23 3.16
C ASP A 257 2.98 37.83 3.27
N ARG A 258 2.59 36.74 2.57
CA ARG A 258 1.23 36.17 2.67
C ARG A 258 0.99 35.38 3.96
N LEU A 259 2.03 35.07 4.73
CA LEU A 259 1.91 34.43 6.06
C LEU A 259 1.13 35.31 7.03
N TRP A 260 1.34 36.62 6.99
CA TRP A 260 0.69 37.59 7.88
C TRP A 260 -0.79 37.83 7.60
N ALA A 261 -1.25 37.38 6.42
CA ALA A 261 -2.67 37.38 6.06
C ALA A 261 -3.40 36.09 6.48
N ALA A 262 -2.68 35.10 7.02
CA ALA A 262 -3.28 33.87 7.53
C ALA A 262 -4.12 34.15 8.76
N THR A 263 -5.37 33.68 8.79
CA THR A 263 -6.25 33.79 9.94
C THR A 263 -5.84 32.81 11.03
N GLU A 264 -6.33 32.99 12.27
CA GLU A 264 -6.05 32.11 13.43
C GLU A 264 -6.39 30.62 13.19
N THR A 265 -7.14 30.32 12.14
CA THR A 265 -7.53 28.94 11.72
C THR A 265 -6.59 28.32 10.69
N SER A 266 -5.50 28.99 10.31
CA SER A 266 -4.55 28.53 9.30
C SER A 266 -3.31 27.90 9.93
N ILE A 267 -2.87 26.75 9.39
CA ILE A 267 -1.59 26.13 9.73
C ILE A 267 -0.65 26.35 8.55
N VAL A 268 0.50 26.95 8.81
CA VAL A 268 1.53 27.21 7.80
C VAL A 268 2.66 26.22 7.97
N LEU A 269 2.94 25.48 6.90
CA LEU A 269 4.10 24.60 6.80
C LEU A 269 5.18 25.32 5.98
N LEU A 270 6.32 25.59 6.64
CA LEU A 270 7.50 26.13 5.98
C LEU A 270 8.36 24.96 5.51
N LEU A 271 8.57 24.85 4.20
CA LEU A 271 9.50 23.90 3.60
C LEU A 271 10.78 24.63 3.24
N ASP A 272 11.93 24.11 3.65
CA ASP A 272 13.22 24.61 3.21
C ASP A 272 13.41 24.27 1.73
N LYS A 273 14.03 25.18 0.95
CA LYS A 273 14.36 24.98 -0.46
C LYS A 273 15.21 23.73 -0.73
N THR A 274 15.88 23.20 0.29
CA THR A 274 16.66 21.95 0.22
C THR A 274 15.80 20.69 0.30
N GLN A 275 14.49 20.82 0.56
CA GLN A 275 13.53 19.72 0.70
C GLN A 275 12.54 19.64 -0.48
N LEU A 276 12.69 20.51 -1.46
CA LEU A 276 11.99 20.50 -2.74
C LEU A 276 12.89 19.94 -3.82
#